data_270734689f748bd822441ce223dd147f
#
_entry.id   270734689f748bd822441ce223dd147f
#
_cell.length_a   1.000
_cell.length_b   1.000
_cell.length_c   1.000
_cell.angle_alpha   90.00
_cell.angle_beta   90.00
_cell.angle_gamma   90.00
#
_symmetry.space_group_name_H-M   'P 1'
#
loop_
_entity.id
_entity.type
_entity.pdbx_description
1 polymer ?
#
loop_
_entity_poly.entity_id
_entity_poly.type
_entity_poly.pdbx_seq_one_letter_code
_entity_poly.pdbx_strand_id
1 'polypeptide(L)'
;MQGGMFVKSLFSYADAYIKNCTWKDFMNATGLHNESHYTTVKDIGILLQYALKNQTFNDIFQSKSYFVAPTDQHLSGFTFYSSMFKLRDQWELDEGEIVGGKTGYTDEAGLCLASEAIVNGRKYIAITVNAEGNHNTEPFHVNDAFYLYNQLQSQ
;
A
#
# COMPACT_ATOMS: atom_id res chain seq x y z
N MET A 1 0.69 -14.03 8.78
CA MET A 1 -0.73 -14.38 8.54
C MET A 1 -1.75 -13.42 9.19
N GLN A 2 -1.37 -12.22 9.62
CA GLN A 2 -2.33 -11.25 10.21
C GLN A 2 -2.80 -10.15 9.23
N GLY A 3 -2.19 -10.04 8.06
CA GLY A 3 -2.58 -9.03 7.06
C GLY A 3 -4.00 -9.19 6.50
N GLY A 4 -4.44 -10.43 6.32
CA GLY A 4 -5.79 -10.71 5.80
C GLY A 4 -6.94 -10.33 6.75
N MET A 5 -6.72 -10.43 8.05
CA MET A 5 -7.73 -10.07 9.05
C MET A 5 -7.87 -8.55 9.18
N PHE A 6 -6.78 -7.81 8.98
CA PHE A 6 -6.75 -6.36 9.03
C PHE A 6 -7.48 -5.73 7.82
N VAL A 7 -7.24 -6.25 6.63
CA VAL A 7 -7.94 -5.80 5.41
C VAL A 7 -9.45 -6.07 5.55
N LYS A 8 -9.86 -7.23 6.04
CA LYS A 8 -11.27 -7.57 6.24
C LYS A 8 -11.96 -6.67 7.27
N SER A 9 -11.26 -6.33 8.36
CA SER A 9 -11.75 -5.38 9.36
C SER A 9 -11.88 -3.97 8.80
N LEU A 10 -10.94 -3.54 7.95
CA LEU A 10 -10.97 -2.23 7.29
C LEU A 10 -12.16 -2.10 6.34
N PHE A 11 -12.47 -3.15 5.58
CA PHE A 11 -13.61 -3.18 4.68
C PHE A 11 -14.95 -3.16 5.44
N SER A 12 -15.07 -3.80 6.61
CA SER A 12 -16.30 -3.74 7.41
C SER A 12 -16.62 -2.35 7.95
N TYR A 13 -15.59 -1.53 8.20
CA TYR A 13 -15.77 -0.12 8.57
C TYR A 13 -15.98 0.80 7.35
N ALA A 14 -15.42 0.46 6.21
CA ALA A 14 -15.53 1.24 4.98
C ALA A 14 -16.94 1.16 4.36
N ASP A 15 -17.66 0.06 4.52
CA ASP A 15 -19.03 -0.12 4.02
C ASP A 15 -20.01 0.97 4.49
N ALA A 16 -19.78 1.53 5.69
CA ALA A 16 -20.59 2.62 6.22
C ALA A 16 -20.32 3.98 5.53
N TYR A 17 -19.18 4.15 4.85
CA TYR A 17 -18.73 5.42 4.28
C TYR A 17 -18.50 5.40 2.77
N ILE A 18 -18.28 4.24 2.17
CA ILE A 18 -18.02 4.11 0.72
C ILE A 18 -19.30 3.57 0.05
N LYS A 19 -20.19 4.45 -0.33
CA LYS A 19 -21.48 4.10 -0.93
C LYS A 19 -21.44 3.28 -2.23
N ASN A 20 -20.25 3.04 -2.80
CA ASN A 20 -20.08 2.39 -4.10
C ASN A 20 -19.12 1.19 -4.08
N CYS A 21 -18.49 0.87 -2.96
CA CYS A 21 -17.65 -0.32 -2.84
C CYS A 21 -18.47 -1.41 -2.18
N THR A 22 -18.88 -2.42 -2.94
CA THR A 22 -19.69 -3.52 -2.41
C THR A 22 -18.80 -4.70 -2.05
N TRP A 23 -19.10 -5.40 -0.93
CA TRP A 23 -18.43 -6.64 -0.53
C TRP A 23 -18.36 -7.71 -1.62
N LYS A 24 -19.13 -7.56 -2.68
CA LYS A 24 -19.15 -8.46 -3.82
C LYS A 24 -17.88 -8.37 -4.67
N ASP A 25 -17.15 -7.26 -4.55
CA ASP A 25 -15.97 -6.99 -5.37
C ASP A 25 -14.68 -7.51 -4.71
N PHE A 26 -14.73 -7.90 -3.42
CA PHE A 26 -13.61 -8.44 -2.65
C PHE A 26 -13.89 -9.87 -2.17
N MET A 27 -13.40 -10.84 -2.92
CA MET A 27 -13.68 -12.27 -2.69
C MET A 27 -12.85 -12.87 -1.56
N ASN A 28 -11.71 -12.24 -1.21
CA ASN A 28 -10.84 -12.67 -0.12
C ASN A 28 -10.11 -11.46 0.50
N ALA A 29 -9.57 -11.66 1.70
CA ALA A 29 -8.84 -10.62 2.43
C ALA A 29 -7.32 -10.69 2.20
N THR A 30 -6.84 -11.65 1.42
CA THR A 30 -5.41 -11.91 1.20
C THR A 30 -4.86 -11.19 -0.03
N GLY A 31 -5.75 -10.78 -0.95
CA GLY A 31 -5.37 -10.22 -2.25
C GLY A 31 -4.93 -11.29 -3.27
N LEU A 32 -5.15 -12.58 -2.98
CA LEU A 32 -4.91 -13.64 -3.95
C LEU A 32 -5.93 -13.54 -5.09
N HIS A 33 -5.49 -13.91 -6.29
CA HIS A 33 -6.31 -13.83 -7.48
C HIS A 33 -7.64 -14.59 -7.33
N ASN A 34 -8.70 -13.98 -7.84
CA ASN A 34 -10.00 -14.57 -8.06
C ASN A 34 -10.69 -13.76 -9.16
N GLU A 35 -11.28 -14.43 -10.15
CA GLU A 35 -11.91 -13.79 -11.33
C GLU A 35 -13.00 -12.77 -10.96
N SER A 36 -13.64 -12.93 -9.80
CA SER A 36 -14.64 -12.00 -9.28
C SER A 36 -14.07 -10.96 -8.32
N HIS A 37 -12.74 -10.91 -8.13
CA HIS A 37 -12.05 -10.00 -7.24
C HIS A 37 -11.51 -8.80 -8.05
N TYR A 38 -12.30 -7.76 -8.17
CA TYR A 38 -11.94 -6.55 -8.92
C TYR A 38 -12.31 -5.28 -8.15
N THR A 39 -11.64 -4.20 -8.49
CA THR A 39 -11.88 -2.87 -7.93
C THR A 39 -11.41 -1.81 -8.92
N THR A 40 -11.56 -0.54 -8.57
CA THR A 40 -11.01 0.58 -9.34
C THR A 40 -9.92 1.30 -8.56
N VAL A 41 -8.99 1.97 -9.26
CA VAL A 41 -7.99 2.86 -8.63
C VAL A 41 -8.64 3.91 -7.74
N LYS A 42 -9.82 4.42 -8.15
CA LYS A 42 -10.60 5.39 -7.39
C LYS A 42 -11.08 4.80 -6.06
N ASP A 43 -11.60 3.58 -6.06
CA ASP A 43 -12.13 2.94 -4.86
C ASP A 43 -11.00 2.62 -3.87
N ILE A 44 -9.85 2.14 -4.36
CA ILE A 44 -8.65 1.95 -3.52
C ILE A 44 -8.16 3.29 -2.96
N GLY A 45 -8.18 4.37 -3.75
CA GLY A 45 -7.83 5.71 -3.28
C GLY A 45 -8.75 6.20 -2.15
N ILE A 46 -10.07 6.01 -2.28
CA ILE A 46 -11.05 6.35 -1.24
C ILE A 46 -10.83 5.49 0.01
N LEU A 47 -10.60 4.20 -0.16
CA LEU A 47 -10.32 3.28 0.94
C LEU A 47 -9.04 3.68 1.68
N LEU A 48 -7.95 3.96 0.96
CA LEU A 48 -6.69 4.38 1.57
C LEU A 48 -6.86 5.71 2.32
N GLN A 49 -7.53 6.69 1.73
CA GLN A 49 -7.82 7.97 2.39
C GLN A 49 -8.60 7.79 3.70
N TYR A 50 -9.52 6.84 3.74
CA TYR A 50 -10.24 6.49 4.97
C TYR A 50 -9.34 5.79 5.98
N ALA A 51 -8.56 4.80 5.54
CA ALA A 51 -7.69 4.00 6.37
C ALA A 51 -6.59 4.82 7.06
N LEU A 52 -6.02 5.79 6.36
CA LEU A 52 -4.99 6.70 6.89
C LEU A 52 -5.48 7.60 8.04
N LYS A 53 -6.79 7.72 8.27
CA LYS A 53 -7.36 8.39 9.46
C LYS A 53 -7.20 7.57 10.74
N ASN A 54 -7.00 6.25 10.61
CA ASN A 54 -6.74 5.37 11.75
C ASN A 54 -5.24 5.40 12.08
N GLN A 55 -4.89 5.83 13.29
CA GLN A 55 -3.49 6.00 13.71
C GLN A 55 -2.70 4.70 13.60
N THR A 56 -3.26 3.57 14.06
CA THR A 56 -2.57 2.27 14.00
C THR A 56 -2.30 1.84 12.56
N PHE A 57 -3.26 2.07 11.65
CA PHE A 57 -3.05 1.79 10.24
C PHE A 57 -1.93 2.67 9.68
N ASN A 58 -1.99 3.97 9.96
CA ASN A 58 -1.01 4.94 9.47
C ASN A 58 0.41 4.59 9.97
N ASP A 59 0.57 4.26 11.25
CA ASP A 59 1.85 3.85 11.83
C ASP A 59 2.42 2.60 11.12
N ILE A 60 1.57 1.60 10.85
CA ILE A 60 1.99 0.39 10.11
C ILE A 60 2.30 0.72 8.65
N PHE A 61 1.48 1.53 7.99
CA PHE A 61 1.61 1.88 6.59
C PHE A 61 2.91 2.67 6.29
N GLN A 62 3.36 3.49 7.25
CA GLN A 62 4.58 4.28 7.17
C GLN A 62 5.82 3.55 7.75
N SER A 63 5.64 2.40 8.41
CA SER A 63 6.75 1.67 9.02
C SER A 63 7.68 1.06 7.97
N LYS A 64 8.97 1.38 8.05
CA LYS A 64 10.03 0.74 7.23
C LYS A 64 10.33 -0.68 7.71
N SER A 65 10.28 -0.90 9.03
CA SER A 65 10.51 -2.21 9.67
C SER A 65 9.83 -2.29 11.03
N TYR A 66 9.63 -3.51 11.51
CA TYR A 66 9.11 -3.80 12.85
C TYR A 66 9.85 -4.97 13.46
N PHE A 67 10.47 -4.76 14.63
CA PHE A 67 11.15 -5.81 15.39
C PHE A 67 10.17 -6.50 16.34
N VAL A 68 10.09 -7.82 16.23
CA VAL A 68 9.36 -8.68 17.15
C VAL A 68 10.32 -9.20 18.20
N ALA A 69 10.00 -8.96 19.46
CA ALA A 69 10.79 -9.43 20.59
C ALA A 69 10.93 -10.98 20.59
N PRO A 70 11.96 -11.52 21.27
CA PRO A 70 12.14 -12.95 21.42
C PRO A 70 10.89 -13.67 21.89
N THR A 71 10.64 -14.85 21.32
CA THR A 71 9.58 -15.79 21.71
C THR A 71 10.19 -17.17 21.89
N ASP A 72 9.43 -18.11 22.46
CA ASP A 72 9.88 -19.49 22.64
C ASP A 72 10.28 -20.17 21.32
N GLN A 73 9.72 -19.73 20.17
CA GLN A 73 10.03 -20.26 18.84
C GLN A 73 11.15 -19.49 18.14
N HIS A 74 11.40 -18.22 18.54
CA HIS A 74 12.40 -17.33 17.96
C HIS A 74 13.17 -16.61 19.06
N LEU A 75 14.16 -17.30 19.63
CA LEU A 75 14.91 -16.86 20.82
C LEU A 75 15.66 -15.53 20.64
N SER A 76 16.00 -15.14 19.41
CA SER A 76 16.66 -13.85 19.09
C SER A 76 15.68 -12.76 18.66
N GLY A 77 14.37 -13.06 18.60
CA GLY A 77 13.40 -12.21 17.92
C GLY A 77 13.64 -12.18 16.41
N PHE A 78 12.87 -11.37 15.69
CA PHE A 78 13.04 -11.17 14.23
C PHE A 78 12.46 -9.85 13.77
N THR A 79 12.93 -9.36 12.61
CA THR A 79 12.46 -8.10 12.05
C THR A 79 11.66 -8.33 10.78
N PHE A 80 10.44 -7.79 10.74
CA PHE A 80 9.71 -7.61 9.50
C PHE A 80 10.18 -6.33 8.82
N TYR A 81 10.24 -6.37 7.50
CA TYR A 81 10.54 -5.20 6.68
C TYR A 81 9.38 -4.92 5.73
N SER A 82 9.09 -3.67 5.49
CA SER A 82 8.13 -3.25 4.47
C SER A 82 8.59 -3.73 3.08
N SER A 83 7.68 -4.38 2.35
CA SER A 83 7.96 -4.82 0.97
C SER A 83 8.21 -3.63 0.03
N MET A 84 7.58 -2.47 0.28
CA MET A 84 7.82 -1.26 -0.48
C MET A 84 9.19 -0.68 -0.21
N PHE A 85 9.51 -0.42 1.05
CA PHE A 85 10.76 0.27 1.42
C PHE A 85 12.04 -0.51 1.12
N LYS A 86 11.94 -1.82 0.85
CA LYS A 86 13.05 -2.65 0.35
C LYS A 86 13.41 -2.40 -1.12
N LEU A 87 12.52 -1.76 -1.89
CA LEU A 87 12.69 -1.60 -3.34
C LEU A 87 13.62 -0.45 -3.72
N ARG A 88 13.89 0.46 -2.79
CA ARG A 88 14.80 1.61 -2.97
C ARG A 88 15.44 1.98 -1.65
N ASP A 89 16.65 2.55 -1.73
CA ASP A 89 17.36 3.09 -0.55
C ASP A 89 16.87 4.52 -0.20
N GLN A 90 16.41 5.27 -1.19
CA GLN A 90 16.00 6.66 -1.06
C GLN A 90 14.54 6.84 -1.49
N TRP A 91 13.79 7.60 -0.70
CA TRP A 91 12.37 7.86 -0.88
C TRP A 91 12.05 9.35 -0.95
N GLU A 92 13.09 10.17 -1.01
CA GLU A 92 13.02 11.60 -1.19
C GLU A 92 12.56 11.93 -2.61
N LEU A 93 11.70 12.94 -2.70
CA LEU A 93 11.26 13.63 -3.92
C LEU A 93 12.04 14.94 -4.03
N ASP A 94 11.94 15.63 -5.16
CA ASP A 94 12.58 16.93 -5.31
C ASP A 94 12.10 17.92 -4.24
N GLU A 95 10.82 17.86 -3.83
CA GLU A 95 10.24 18.73 -2.79
C GLU A 95 9.40 17.97 -1.76
N GLY A 96 9.91 16.85 -1.24
CA GLY A 96 9.22 16.05 -0.26
C GLY A 96 9.71 14.62 -0.15
N GLU A 97 8.85 13.71 0.27
CA GLU A 97 9.18 12.29 0.38
C GLU A 97 7.94 11.39 0.27
N ILE A 98 8.12 10.16 -0.18
CA ILE A 98 7.12 9.11 -0.07
C ILE A 98 7.24 8.51 1.33
N VAL A 99 6.22 8.72 2.16
CA VAL A 99 6.24 8.39 3.59
C VAL A 99 5.68 7.03 3.92
N GLY A 100 4.92 6.42 3.02
CA GLY A 100 4.32 5.11 3.27
C GLY A 100 3.74 4.46 2.02
N GLY A 101 3.51 3.16 2.10
CA GLY A 101 2.87 2.45 1.01
C GLY A 101 2.80 0.93 1.20
N LYS A 102 2.01 0.31 0.33
CA LYS A 102 1.82 -1.13 0.25
C LYS A 102 1.85 -1.60 -1.20
N THR A 103 2.78 -2.49 -1.51
CA THR A 103 2.88 -3.14 -2.81
C THR A 103 1.93 -4.34 -2.91
N GLY A 104 1.51 -4.64 -4.13
CA GLY A 104 0.78 -5.86 -4.49
C GLY A 104 1.27 -6.41 -5.81
N TYR A 105 1.21 -7.72 -5.97
CA TYR A 105 1.51 -8.40 -7.22
C TYR A 105 0.74 -9.72 -7.31
N THR A 106 0.12 -9.94 -8.45
CA THR A 106 -0.25 -11.23 -9.00
C THR A 106 0.06 -11.20 -10.49
N ASP A 107 0.14 -12.36 -11.14
CA ASP A 107 0.41 -12.41 -12.59
C ASP A 107 -0.66 -11.66 -13.40
N GLU A 108 -1.91 -11.65 -12.91
CA GLU A 108 -3.04 -10.97 -13.54
C GLU A 108 -3.08 -9.47 -13.25
N ALA A 109 -2.71 -9.06 -12.03
CA ALA A 109 -2.78 -7.66 -11.61
C ALA A 109 -1.54 -6.85 -12.02
N GLY A 110 -0.42 -7.52 -12.33
CA GLY A 110 0.87 -6.85 -12.50
C GLY A 110 1.39 -6.23 -11.20
N LEU A 111 2.39 -5.39 -11.32
CA LEU A 111 2.93 -4.66 -10.17
C LEU A 111 1.99 -3.52 -9.79
N CYS A 112 1.61 -3.47 -8.50
CA CYS A 112 0.69 -2.46 -7.95
C CYS A 112 1.29 -1.79 -6.71
N LEU A 113 0.96 -0.50 -6.52
CA LEU A 113 1.35 0.25 -5.31
C LEU A 113 0.23 1.21 -4.91
N ALA A 114 -0.08 1.20 -3.62
CA ALA A 114 -0.82 2.27 -2.95
C ALA A 114 0.16 3.00 -2.04
N SER A 115 0.33 4.32 -2.21
CA SER A 115 1.34 5.11 -1.50
C SER A 115 0.82 6.45 -1.00
N GLU A 116 1.48 6.99 0.03
CA GLU A 116 1.31 8.34 0.54
C GLU A 116 2.65 9.09 0.43
N ALA A 117 2.59 10.34 0.00
CA ALA A 117 3.73 11.26 0.01
C ALA A 117 3.37 12.58 0.67
N ILE A 118 4.40 13.26 1.18
CA ILE A 118 4.34 14.65 1.59
C ILE A 118 5.11 15.47 0.56
N VAL A 119 4.42 16.36 -0.17
CA VAL A 119 4.99 17.24 -1.18
C VAL A 119 4.63 18.67 -0.82
N ASN A 120 5.61 19.54 -0.69
CA ASN A 120 5.41 20.94 -0.25
C ASN A 120 4.56 21.06 1.03
N GLY A 121 4.78 20.15 2.00
CA GLY A 121 4.04 20.09 3.27
C GLY A 121 2.59 19.61 3.17
N ARG A 122 2.14 19.17 2.00
CA ARG A 122 0.79 18.61 1.78
C ARG A 122 0.86 17.11 1.57
N LYS A 123 -0.14 16.41 2.09
CA LYS A 123 -0.28 14.95 1.90
C LYS A 123 -1.01 14.63 0.61
N TYR A 124 -0.45 13.71 -0.14
CA TYR A 124 -1.02 13.18 -1.37
C TYR A 124 -0.98 11.65 -1.33
N ILE A 125 -1.93 11.02 -1.99
CA ILE A 125 -1.93 9.57 -2.22
C ILE A 125 -1.88 9.28 -3.72
N ALA A 126 -1.15 8.24 -4.09
CA ALA A 126 -1.11 7.72 -5.45
C ALA A 126 -1.40 6.21 -5.43
N ILE A 127 -2.17 5.77 -6.42
CA ILE A 127 -2.44 4.37 -6.67
C ILE A 127 -1.97 4.06 -8.08
N THR A 128 -0.96 3.20 -8.20
CA THR A 128 -0.45 2.70 -9.47
C THR A 128 -0.80 1.21 -9.59
N VAL A 129 -1.27 0.79 -10.73
CA VAL A 129 -1.72 -0.59 -10.96
C VAL A 129 -1.25 -1.09 -12.31
N ASN A 130 -1.10 -2.40 -12.42
CA ASN A 130 -0.80 -3.09 -13.67
C ASN A 130 0.49 -2.59 -14.36
N ALA A 131 1.49 -2.16 -13.59
CA ALA A 131 2.80 -1.91 -14.15
C ALA A 131 3.45 -3.24 -14.57
N GLU A 132 4.14 -3.21 -15.70
CA GLU A 132 4.83 -4.38 -16.25
C GLU A 132 5.88 -4.93 -15.28
N GLY A 133 6.21 -6.22 -15.43
CA GLY A 133 7.26 -6.87 -14.65
C GLY A 133 6.74 -7.76 -13.53
N ASN A 134 7.67 -8.15 -12.66
CA ASN A 134 7.43 -9.07 -11.55
C ASN A 134 8.44 -8.78 -10.40
N HIS A 135 8.52 -9.66 -9.41
CA HIS A 135 9.42 -9.49 -8.24
C HIS A 135 10.93 -9.42 -8.58
N ASN A 136 11.33 -9.80 -9.80
CA ASN A 136 12.73 -9.83 -10.25
C ASN A 136 13.07 -8.69 -11.24
N THR A 137 12.10 -7.86 -11.60
CA THR A 137 12.28 -6.71 -12.49
C THR A 137 12.46 -5.42 -11.71
N GLU A 138 12.73 -4.33 -12.41
CA GLU A 138 12.63 -3.01 -11.81
C GLU A 138 11.25 -2.76 -11.22
N PRO A 139 11.16 -2.02 -10.11
CA PRO A 139 9.89 -1.71 -9.47
C PRO A 139 9.15 -0.58 -10.19
N PHE A 140 8.69 -0.83 -11.42
CA PHE A 140 8.03 0.18 -12.26
C PHE A 140 6.86 0.88 -11.57
N HIS A 141 6.04 0.16 -10.79
CA HIS A 141 4.96 0.75 -9.98
C HIS A 141 5.45 1.80 -8.97
N VAL A 142 6.69 1.65 -8.47
CA VAL A 142 7.33 2.63 -7.57
C VAL A 142 7.85 3.80 -8.41
N ASN A 143 8.48 3.54 -9.55
CA ASN A 143 8.97 4.58 -10.46
C ASN A 143 7.80 5.46 -10.94
N ASP A 144 6.65 4.87 -11.27
CA ASP A 144 5.42 5.59 -11.63
C ASP A 144 4.94 6.51 -10.50
N ALA A 145 4.97 6.04 -9.25
CA ALA A 145 4.59 6.87 -8.10
C ALA A 145 5.54 8.06 -7.92
N PHE A 146 6.85 7.86 -8.06
CA PHE A 146 7.84 8.96 -8.06
C PHE A 146 7.57 9.97 -9.16
N TYR A 147 7.32 9.49 -10.38
CA TYR A 147 6.98 10.36 -11.49
C TYR A 147 5.73 11.19 -11.21
N LEU A 148 4.66 10.57 -10.71
CA LEU A 148 3.41 11.26 -10.39
C LEU A 148 3.61 12.35 -9.31
N TYR A 149 4.30 12.01 -8.22
CA TYR A 149 4.52 12.97 -7.13
C TYR A 149 5.42 14.13 -7.55
N ASN A 150 6.45 13.90 -8.38
CA ASN A 150 7.31 14.95 -8.90
C ASN A 150 6.57 15.90 -9.87
N GLN A 151 5.48 15.46 -10.52
CA GLN A 151 4.64 16.37 -11.33
C GLN A 151 3.81 17.36 -10.48
N LEU A 152 3.58 17.11 -9.20
CA LEU A 152 2.83 18.00 -8.31
C LEU A 152 3.58 19.29 -7.96
N GLN A 153 4.87 19.34 -8.24
CA GLN A 153 5.75 20.48 -7.94
C GLN A 153 5.60 21.62 -8.96
N SER A 154 5.07 21.30 -10.13
CA SER A 154 4.97 22.23 -11.26
C SER A 154 3.69 23.07 -11.24
N GLN A 155 2.91 23.03 -10.13
CA GLN A 155 1.66 23.81 -9.99
C GLN A 155 1.79 24.84 -8.83
#